data_f0da78a2194c6733cd34193aee6463db
#
_entry.id   f0da78a2194c6733cd34193aee6463db
#
_cell.length_a   1.000
_cell.length_b   1.000
_cell.length_c   1.000
_cell.angle_alpha   90.00
_cell.angle_beta   90.00
_cell.angle_gamma   90.00
#
_symmetry.space_group_name_H-M   'P 1'
#
loop_
_entity.id
_entity.type
_entity.pdbx_description
1 polymer ?
#
loop_
_entity_poly.entity_id
_entity_poly.type
_entity_poly.pdbx_seq_one_letter_code
_entity_poly.pdbx_strand_id
1 'polypeptide(L)'
;MTIGHEVIGNGAHKVMVLHGWFGDHQVWKPVYPLLDKELFTYTFFDYRGYGVSKDLAGSRNMDEMASDAVELADHLGWKSFSVIGHSMGGMAAQRVAINHPERVRSVVGVTPVPATGAPLPPEVLKVFEA
;
A
#
# COMPACT_ATOMS: atom_id res chain seq x y z
N MET A 1 -12.38 -9.85 -8.45
CA MET A 1 -10.93 -10.08 -8.52
C MET A 1 -10.30 -9.59 -7.23
N THR A 2 -9.52 -10.42 -6.58
CA THR A 2 -8.87 -10.05 -5.32
C THR A 2 -7.40 -9.78 -5.55
N ILE A 3 -6.93 -8.60 -5.10
CA ILE A 3 -5.51 -8.25 -5.16
C ILE A 3 -4.72 -9.16 -4.21
N GLY A 4 -3.51 -9.57 -4.61
CA GLY A 4 -2.66 -10.41 -3.79
C GLY A 4 -2.28 -9.72 -2.49
N HIS A 5 -2.41 -10.41 -1.36
CA HIS A 5 -2.16 -9.83 -0.05
C HIS A 5 -1.87 -10.90 1.00
N GLU A 6 -1.34 -10.45 2.14
CA GLU A 6 -1.13 -11.29 3.32
C GLU A 6 -1.68 -10.56 4.54
N VAL A 7 -2.45 -11.25 5.37
CA VAL A 7 -3.03 -10.68 6.59
C VAL A 7 -2.30 -11.23 7.81
N ILE A 8 -1.87 -10.33 8.70
CA ILE A 8 -1.16 -10.68 9.94
C ILE A 8 -1.83 -9.98 11.11
N GLY A 9 -2.11 -10.75 12.17
CA GLY A 9 -2.73 -10.24 13.38
C GLY A 9 -4.24 -10.43 13.41
N ASN A 10 -4.84 -10.12 14.55
CA ASN A 10 -6.29 -10.28 14.78
C ASN A 10 -6.85 -9.17 15.67
N GLY A 11 -6.18 -8.02 15.72
CA GLY A 11 -6.61 -6.88 16.51
C GLY A 11 -7.72 -6.07 15.87
N ALA A 12 -8.35 -5.21 16.68
CA ALA A 12 -9.46 -4.37 16.24
C ALA A 12 -9.02 -3.22 15.32
N HIS A 13 -7.78 -2.75 15.47
CA HIS A 13 -7.23 -1.67 14.66
C HIS A 13 -6.70 -2.21 13.34
N LYS A 14 -7.29 -1.77 12.23
CA LYS A 14 -6.96 -2.27 10.89
C LYS A 14 -5.94 -1.37 10.23
N VAL A 15 -4.86 -1.97 9.69
CA VAL A 15 -3.76 -1.25 9.06
C VAL A 15 -3.45 -1.87 7.70
N MET A 16 -3.44 -1.04 6.67
CA MET A 16 -3.05 -1.42 5.32
C MET A 16 -1.64 -0.93 5.04
N VAL A 17 -0.77 -1.81 4.54
CA VAL A 17 0.65 -1.52 4.36
C VAL A 17 1.01 -1.61 2.88
N LEU A 18 1.55 -0.52 2.34
CA LEU A 18 1.86 -0.34 0.93
C LEU A 18 3.37 -0.27 0.70
N HIS A 19 3.87 -1.13 -0.19
CA HIS A 19 5.31 -1.20 -0.48
C HIS A 19 5.76 -0.15 -1.49
N GLY A 20 7.08 0.03 -1.60
CA GLY A 20 7.70 0.92 -2.58
C GLY A 20 7.90 0.29 -3.95
N TRP A 21 8.50 1.06 -4.86
CA TRP A 21 8.81 0.64 -6.21
C TRP A 21 9.88 -0.47 -6.20
N PHE A 22 9.83 -1.39 -7.16
CA PHE A 22 10.72 -2.55 -7.28
C PHE A 22 10.62 -3.56 -6.13
N GLY A 23 9.62 -3.40 -5.25
CA GLY A 23 9.41 -4.33 -4.16
C GLY A 23 8.10 -5.08 -4.28
N ASP A 24 7.75 -5.75 -3.20
CA ASP A 24 6.45 -6.36 -2.99
C ASP A 24 6.21 -6.40 -1.47
N HIS A 25 5.13 -7.08 -1.04
CA HIS A 25 4.82 -7.15 0.38
C HIS A 25 5.93 -7.80 1.20
N GLN A 26 6.80 -8.59 0.60
CA GLN A 26 7.86 -9.32 1.30
C GLN A 26 8.96 -8.41 1.86
N VAL A 27 9.06 -7.15 1.39
CA VAL A 27 10.00 -6.19 1.97
C VAL A 27 9.71 -5.91 3.44
N TRP A 28 8.49 -6.19 3.89
CA TRP A 28 8.07 -5.98 5.27
C TRP A 28 8.32 -7.18 6.18
N LYS A 29 8.68 -8.35 5.63
CA LYS A 29 8.88 -9.56 6.44
C LYS A 29 9.83 -9.40 7.62
N PRO A 30 10.94 -8.65 7.51
CA PRO A 30 11.82 -8.44 8.67
C PRO A 30 11.14 -7.79 9.87
N VAL A 31 10.07 -7.04 9.68
CA VAL A 31 9.35 -6.39 10.78
C VAL A 31 8.21 -7.24 11.33
N TYR A 32 7.81 -8.32 10.66
CA TYR A 32 6.69 -9.16 11.09
C TYR A 32 6.81 -9.62 12.55
N PRO A 33 7.97 -10.10 13.03
CA PRO A 33 8.10 -10.52 14.43
C PRO A 33 7.93 -9.39 15.44
N LEU A 34 8.06 -8.13 14.99
CA LEU A 34 7.99 -6.95 15.86
C LEU A 34 6.58 -6.35 15.92
N LEU A 35 5.65 -6.85 15.09
CA LEU A 35 4.29 -6.32 15.02
C LEU A 35 3.46 -6.73 16.23
N ASP A 36 2.64 -5.80 16.71
CA ASP A 36 1.65 -6.08 17.75
C ASP A 36 0.42 -6.71 17.08
N LYS A 37 0.30 -8.03 17.21
CA LYS A 37 -0.74 -8.82 16.55
C LYS A 37 -2.04 -8.89 17.36
N GLU A 38 -2.02 -8.42 18.59
CA GLU A 38 -3.20 -8.42 19.47
C GLU A 38 -4.04 -7.14 19.29
N LEU A 39 -3.37 -5.99 19.17
CA LEU A 39 -4.04 -4.70 18.99
C LEU A 39 -4.38 -4.41 17.52
N PHE A 40 -3.57 -4.92 16.59
CA PHE A 40 -3.66 -4.58 15.18
C PHE A 40 -3.87 -5.80 14.30
N THR A 41 -4.55 -5.57 13.19
CA THR A 41 -4.57 -6.48 12.04
C THR A 41 -3.98 -5.73 10.87
N TYR A 42 -2.89 -6.28 10.31
CA TYR A 42 -2.19 -5.69 9.18
C TYR A 42 -2.51 -6.46 7.90
N THR A 43 -2.70 -5.75 6.78
CA THR A 43 -2.66 -6.39 5.48
C THR A 43 -1.55 -5.77 4.65
N PHE A 44 -0.72 -6.64 4.09
CA PHE A 44 0.40 -6.28 3.22
C PHE A 44 0.01 -6.71 1.82
N PHE A 45 -0.25 -5.75 0.93
CA PHE A 45 -0.75 -6.12 -0.38
C PHE A 45 0.23 -5.79 -1.51
N ASP A 46 0.09 -6.52 -2.60
CA ASP A 46 0.91 -6.33 -3.79
C ASP A 46 0.07 -5.62 -4.85
N TYR A 47 0.62 -4.53 -5.40
CA TYR A 47 -0.03 -3.81 -6.49
C TYR A 47 -0.11 -4.69 -7.74
N ARG A 48 -1.02 -4.37 -8.63
CA ARG A 48 -1.09 -5.00 -9.95
C ARG A 48 0.27 -4.86 -10.64
N GLY A 49 0.80 -5.98 -11.11
CA GLY A 49 2.12 -6.06 -11.70
C GLY A 49 3.25 -6.35 -10.74
N TYR A 50 2.95 -6.55 -9.44
CA TYR A 50 3.95 -6.82 -8.40
C TYR A 50 3.60 -8.09 -7.62
N GLY A 51 4.63 -8.80 -7.17
CA GLY A 51 4.51 -9.93 -6.25
C GLY A 51 3.42 -10.92 -6.66
N VAL A 52 2.52 -11.24 -5.75
CA VAL A 52 1.42 -12.18 -5.97
C VAL A 52 0.42 -11.66 -6.99
N SER A 53 0.39 -10.34 -7.21
CA SER A 53 -0.51 -9.67 -8.17
C SER A 53 0.16 -9.40 -9.52
N LYS A 54 1.32 -10.00 -9.79
CA LYS A 54 2.14 -9.68 -10.97
C LYS A 54 1.42 -9.87 -12.30
N ASP A 55 0.50 -10.80 -12.37
CA ASP A 55 -0.23 -11.15 -13.59
C ASP A 55 -1.54 -10.37 -13.75
N LEU A 56 -1.91 -9.53 -12.79
CA LEU A 56 -3.12 -8.73 -12.88
C LEU A 56 -2.91 -7.52 -13.78
N ALA A 57 -3.81 -7.37 -14.76
CA ALA A 57 -3.78 -6.23 -15.67
C ALA A 57 -4.40 -4.99 -15.03
N GLY A 58 -3.98 -3.82 -15.48
CA GLY A 58 -4.52 -2.54 -15.04
C GLY A 58 -3.68 -1.37 -15.53
N SER A 59 -4.09 -0.17 -15.16
CA SER A 59 -3.42 1.09 -15.53
C SER A 59 -2.15 1.33 -14.70
N ARG A 60 -2.07 0.73 -13.54
CA ARG A 60 -0.92 0.82 -12.62
C ARG A 60 -0.59 2.24 -12.19
N ASN A 61 -1.60 3.10 -12.10
CA ASN A 61 -1.46 4.46 -11.60
C ASN A 61 -1.87 4.54 -10.12
N MET A 62 -1.64 5.71 -9.50
CA MET A 62 -1.92 5.89 -8.08
C MET A 62 -3.41 5.78 -7.74
N ASP A 63 -4.28 6.24 -8.62
CA ASP A 63 -5.73 6.15 -8.40
C ASP A 63 -6.21 4.70 -8.44
N GLU A 64 -5.65 3.89 -9.31
CA GLU A 64 -5.93 2.46 -9.34
C GLU A 64 -5.43 1.77 -8.07
N MET A 65 -4.21 2.10 -7.61
CA MET A 65 -3.67 1.56 -6.37
C MET A 65 -4.56 1.92 -5.18
N ALA A 66 -5.04 3.16 -5.13
CA ALA A 66 -5.95 3.61 -4.08
C ALA A 66 -7.29 2.87 -4.15
N SER A 67 -7.83 2.71 -5.34
CA SER A 67 -9.08 1.98 -5.56
C SER A 67 -8.95 0.51 -5.15
N ASP A 68 -7.84 -0.13 -5.52
CA ASP A 68 -7.56 -1.53 -5.15
C ASP A 68 -7.43 -1.68 -3.63
N ALA A 69 -6.83 -0.71 -2.95
CA ALA A 69 -6.72 -0.72 -1.49
C ALA A 69 -8.09 -0.70 -0.82
N VAL A 70 -8.99 0.15 -1.30
CA VAL A 70 -10.36 0.24 -0.77
C VAL A 70 -11.17 -1.01 -1.10
N GLU A 71 -11.01 -1.56 -2.30
CA GLU A 71 -11.66 -2.80 -2.69
C GLU A 71 -11.19 -3.97 -1.80
N LEU A 72 -9.90 -4.03 -1.49
CA LEU A 72 -9.38 -5.02 -0.57
C LEU A 72 -9.96 -4.83 0.84
N ALA A 73 -10.04 -3.59 1.32
CA ALA A 73 -10.67 -3.30 2.60
C ALA A 73 -12.13 -3.77 2.64
N ASP A 74 -12.86 -3.57 1.56
CA ASP A 74 -14.24 -4.05 1.44
C ASP A 74 -14.30 -5.59 1.47
N HIS A 75 -13.38 -6.25 0.76
CA HIS A 75 -13.27 -7.71 0.77
C HIS A 75 -12.98 -8.25 2.17
N LEU A 76 -12.16 -7.55 2.96
CA LEU A 76 -11.81 -7.93 4.33
C LEU A 76 -12.87 -7.51 5.36
N GLY A 77 -13.90 -6.78 4.95
CA GLY A 77 -14.95 -6.28 5.83
C GLY A 77 -14.50 -5.07 6.69
N TRP A 78 -13.52 -4.33 6.24
CA TRP A 78 -12.98 -3.18 6.98
C TRP A 78 -13.69 -1.89 6.57
N LYS A 79 -14.48 -1.32 7.49
CA LYS A 79 -15.17 -0.04 7.24
C LYS A 79 -14.19 1.14 7.26
N SER A 80 -13.21 1.10 8.16
CA SER A 80 -12.16 2.10 8.27
C SER A 80 -10.84 1.44 8.58
N PHE A 81 -9.74 2.10 8.22
CA PHE A 81 -8.40 1.58 8.41
C PHE A 81 -7.38 2.70 8.40
N SER A 82 -6.21 2.43 8.97
CA SER A 82 -5.03 3.27 8.82
C SER A 82 -4.18 2.75 7.67
N VAL A 83 -3.37 3.62 7.07
CA VAL A 83 -2.51 3.26 5.94
C VAL A 83 -1.07 3.61 6.26
N ILE A 84 -0.17 2.68 6.05
CA ILE A 84 1.28 2.89 6.13
C ILE A 84 1.83 2.69 4.73
N GLY A 85 2.61 3.65 4.24
CA GLY A 85 3.21 3.54 2.92
C GLY A 85 4.67 3.95 2.92
N HIS A 86 5.50 3.20 2.19
CA HIS A 86 6.92 3.47 2.04
C HIS A 86 7.23 3.95 0.62
N SER A 87 7.91 5.08 0.47
CA SER A 87 8.34 5.65 -0.81
C SER A 87 7.15 5.84 -1.78
N MET A 88 7.08 5.12 -2.89
CA MET A 88 5.93 5.13 -3.81
C MET A 88 4.65 4.71 -3.08
N GLY A 89 4.73 3.74 -2.17
CA GLY A 89 3.61 3.34 -1.33
C GLY A 89 3.13 4.48 -0.43
N GLY A 90 4.03 5.39 -0.02
CA GLY A 90 3.67 6.60 0.71
C GLY A 90 2.83 7.55 -0.14
N MET A 91 3.13 7.69 -1.43
CA MET A 91 2.31 8.46 -2.35
C MET A 91 0.95 7.80 -2.53
N ALA A 92 0.91 6.48 -2.70
CA ALA A 92 -0.34 5.73 -2.80
C ALA A 92 -1.18 5.87 -1.53
N ALA A 93 -0.57 5.80 -0.34
CA ALA A 93 -1.26 5.98 0.93
C ALA A 93 -1.94 7.35 1.03
N GLN A 94 -1.24 8.40 0.62
CA GLN A 94 -1.82 9.75 0.58
C GLN A 94 -3.00 9.80 -0.40
N ARG A 95 -2.89 9.15 -1.55
CA ARG A 95 -3.95 9.10 -2.56
C ARG A 95 -5.19 8.36 -2.04
N VAL A 96 -5.00 7.28 -1.27
CA VAL A 96 -6.13 6.60 -0.60
C VAL A 96 -6.86 7.56 0.32
N ALA A 97 -6.12 8.32 1.14
CA ALA A 97 -6.72 9.27 2.07
C ALA A 97 -7.42 10.43 1.35
N ILE A 98 -6.85 10.92 0.25
CA ILE A 98 -7.44 12.00 -0.54
C ILE A 98 -8.74 11.54 -1.21
N ASN A 99 -8.73 10.36 -1.82
CA ASN A 99 -9.87 9.85 -2.58
C ASN A 99 -10.96 9.25 -1.70
N HIS A 100 -10.59 8.74 -0.51
CA HIS A 100 -11.52 8.04 0.39
C HIS A 100 -11.34 8.49 1.85
N PRO A 101 -11.50 9.81 2.13
CA PRO A 101 -11.24 10.34 3.47
C PRO A 101 -12.13 9.73 4.56
N GLU A 102 -13.32 9.26 4.20
CA GLU A 102 -14.26 8.65 5.15
C GLU A 102 -13.82 7.25 5.59
N ARG A 103 -12.88 6.64 4.86
CA ARG A 103 -12.39 5.28 5.13
C ARG A 103 -11.07 5.28 5.90
N VAL A 104 -10.27 6.34 5.77
CA VAL A 104 -8.89 6.38 6.29
C VAL A 104 -8.86 7.12 7.63
N ARG A 105 -8.41 6.44 8.67
CA ARG A 105 -8.30 7.00 10.02
C ARG A 105 -7.01 7.79 10.21
N SER A 106 -5.91 7.28 9.68
CA SER A 106 -4.60 7.92 9.77
C SER A 106 -3.69 7.41 8.66
N VAL A 107 -2.66 8.21 8.33
CA VAL A 107 -1.67 7.87 7.31
C VAL A 107 -0.28 8.01 7.94
N VAL A 108 0.55 6.98 7.75
CA VAL A 108 1.97 7.02 8.13
C VAL A 108 2.79 6.91 6.85
N GLY A 109 3.56 7.96 6.56
CA GLY A 109 4.48 7.95 5.43
C GLY A 109 5.90 7.64 5.90
N VAL A 110 6.48 6.57 5.38
CA VAL A 110 7.87 6.20 5.65
C VAL A 110 8.68 6.64 4.43
N THR A 111 9.44 7.72 4.56
CA THR A 111 10.14 8.38 3.45
C THR A 111 9.25 8.48 2.19
N PRO A 112 8.05 9.09 2.31
CA PRO A 112 7.06 9.02 1.23
C PRO A 112 7.42 9.92 0.06
N VAL A 113 6.93 9.53 -1.14
CA VAL A 113 6.86 10.45 -2.28
C VAL A 113 5.60 11.32 -2.06
N PRO A 114 5.67 12.65 -2.26
CA PRO A 114 4.49 13.51 -2.11
C PRO A 114 3.34 13.10 -3.03
N ALA A 115 2.10 13.35 -2.59
CA ALA A 115 0.91 12.99 -3.36
C ALA A 115 0.87 13.61 -4.76
N THR A 116 1.51 14.76 -4.94
CA THR A 116 1.64 15.44 -6.24
C THR A 116 2.75 14.86 -7.11
N GLY A 117 3.51 13.90 -6.58
CA GLY A 117 4.66 13.32 -7.26
C GLY A 117 5.94 14.13 -7.03
N ALA A 118 7.06 13.55 -7.40
CA ALA A 118 8.37 14.19 -7.31
C ALA A 118 9.03 14.15 -8.69
N PRO A 119 9.35 15.31 -9.31
CA PRO A 119 10.06 15.30 -10.58
C PRO A 119 11.48 14.77 -10.37
N LEU A 120 11.89 13.84 -11.23
CA LEU A 120 13.23 13.26 -11.20
C LEU A 120 14.03 13.74 -12.41
N PRO A 121 15.35 14.02 -12.23
CA PRO A 121 16.22 14.27 -13.37
C PRO A 121 16.20 13.09 -14.35
N PRO A 122 16.37 13.33 -15.66
CA PRO A 122 16.31 12.25 -16.65
C PRO A 122 17.27 11.09 -16.37
N GLU A 123 18.46 11.38 -15.86
CA GLU A 123 19.45 10.35 -15.53
C GLU A 123 19.01 9.46 -14.34
N VAL A 124 18.26 10.01 -13.41
CA VAL A 124 17.71 9.26 -12.27
C VAL A 124 16.49 8.47 -12.74
N LEU A 125 15.64 9.08 -13.55
CA LEU A 125 14.42 8.44 -14.06
C LEU A 125 14.74 7.17 -14.85
N LYS A 126 15.84 7.16 -15.61
CA LYS A 126 16.29 5.99 -16.36
C LYS A 126 16.56 4.77 -15.47
N VAL A 127 17.01 4.97 -14.24
CA VAL A 127 17.24 3.89 -13.29
C VAL A 127 15.93 3.18 -12.97
N PHE A 128 14.84 3.93 -12.86
CA PHE A 128 13.52 3.38 -12.54
C PHE A 128 12.81 2.77 -13.75
N GLU A 129 13.22 3.13 -14.96
CA GLU A 129 12.65 2.59 -16.21
C GLU A 129 13.30 1.29 -16.65
N ALA A 130 14.47 0.96 -16.08
CA ALA A 130 15.25 -0.21 -16.47
C ALA A 130 14.58 -1.58 -15.98
#